data_03b107030139f8ca778ae14106ac7a10
#
_entry.id   03b107030139f8ca778ae14106ac7a10
#
_cell.length_a   1.000
_cell.length_b   1.000
_cell.length_c   1.000
_cell.angle_alpha   90.00
_cell.angle_beta   90.00
_cell.angle_gamma   90.00
#
_symmetry.space_group_name_H-M   'P 1'
#
loop_
_entity.id
_entity.type
_entity.pdbx_description
1 polymer ?
#
loop_
_entity_poly.entity_id
_entity_poly.type
_entity_poly.pdbx_seq_one_letter_code
_entity_poly.pdbx_strand_id
1 'polypeptide(L)'
;MAYTHSITVPLPYQQAVERTRQALADQGFGILTETDIAATFAAKLGPEAAAGLGEYVILGACNPALASRALAAEPQLGALLPCNVVVRRGPDGQHTIIEAIDPQTMVRLSSSPQVREVADDADTRLRAALVSLGRADPAHPDSDPVP
;
A
#
# COMPACT_ATOMS: atom_id res chain seq x y z
N MET A 1 -14.13 -0.34 12.71
CA MET A 1 -14.15 -0.60 11.25
C MET A 1 -12.76 -0.51 10.70
N ALA A 2 -12.38 -1.49 9.93
CA ALA A 2 -11.07 -1.47 9.29
C ALA A 2 -11.06 -0.45 8.15
N TYR A 3 -9.96 0.28 8.03
CA TYR A 3 -9.72 1.20 6.92
C TYR A 3 -8.53 0.74 6.07
N THR A 4 -7.98 -0.43 6.36
CA THR A 4 -6.90 -1.02 5.59
C THR A 4 -7.21 -2.47 5.22
N HIS A 5 -6.62 -2.90 4.10
CA HIS A 5 -6.44 -4.31 3.79
C HIS A 5 -5.01 -4.66 4.17
N SER A 6 -4.82 -5.70 4.96
CA SER A 6 -3.52 -6.01 5.55
C SER A 6 -3.16 -7.48 5.33
N ILE A 7 -1.90 -7.73 5.05
CA ILE A 7 -1.33 -9.08 5.04
C ILE A 7 0.01 -9.08 5.78
N THR A 8 0.38 -10.25 6.29
CA THR A 8 1.69 -10.48 6.87
C THR A 8 2.40 -11.53 6.02
N VAL A 9 3.63 -11.23 5.61
CA VAL A 9 4.39 -12.12 4.73
C VAL A 9 5.69 -12.55 5.40
N PRO A 10 6.14 -13.80 5.18
CA PRO A 10 7.40 -14.29 5.76
C PRO A 10 8.60 -13.88 4.90
N LEU A 11 8.72 -12.59 4.62
CA LEU A 11 9.79 -12.02 3.81
C LEU A 11 10.56 -10.99 4.62
N PRO A 12 11.88 -10.88 4.41
CA PRO A 12 12.66 -9.76 4.94
C PRO A 12 12.10 -8.44 4.43
N TYR A 13 12.21 -7.41 5.26
CA TYR A 13 11.63 -6.10 4.98
C TYR A 13 11.99 -5.56 3.58
N GLN A 14 13.28 -5.56 3.23
CA GLN A 14 13.71 -5.01 1.94
C GLN A 14 13.11 -5.79 0.75
N GLN A 15 13.06 -7.10 0.86
CA GLN A 15 12.47 -7.94 -0.17
C GLN A 15 10.96 -7.70 -0.28
N ALA A 16 10.29 -7.52 0.85
CA ALA A 16 8.87 -7.22 0.90
C ALA A 16 8.57 -5.88 0.23
N VAL A 17 9.41 -4.86 0.44
CA VAL A 17 9.25 -3.55 -0.20
C VAL A 17 9.33 -3.71 -1.73
N GLU A 18 10.34 -4.40 -2.24
CA GLU A 18 10.52 -4.58 -3.68
C GLU A 18 9.37 -5.38 -4.30
N ARG A 19 8.93 -6.43 -3.64
CA ARG A 19 7.81 -7.23 -4.12
C ARG A 19 6.49 -6.46 -4.09
N THR A 20 6.32 -5.60 -3.10
CA THR A 20 5.14 -4.72 -3.02
C THR A 20 5.11 -3.76 -4.20
N ARG A 21 6.24 -3.15 -4.54
CA ARG A 21 6.34 -2.27 -5.71
C ARG A 21 5.94 -3.02 -6.99
N GLN A 22 6.47 -4.23 -7.17
CA GLN A 22 6.18 -5.02 -8.36
C GLN A 22 4.70 -5.46 -8.41
N ALA A 23 4.16 -5.90 -7.29
CA ALA A 23 2.76 -6.33 -7.23
C ALA A 23 1.81 -5.17 -7.55
N LEU A 24 2.12 -3.96 -7.07
CA LEU A 24 1.35 -2.77 -7.39
C LEU A 24 1.48 -2.40 -8.87
N ALA A 25 2.69 -2.46 -9.43
CA ALA A 25 2.93 -2.19 -10.84
C ALA A 25 2.14 -3.15 -11.74
N ASP A 26 2.09 -4.43 -11.37
CA ASP A 26 1.34 -5.45 -12.10
C ASP A 26 -0.16 -5.15 -12.14
N GLN A 27 -0.65 -4.36 -11.18
CA GLN A 27 -2.06 -3.94 -11.12
C GLN A 27 -2.28 -2.52 -11.65
N GLY A 28 -1.28 -1.93 -12.30
CA GLY A 28 -1.39 -0.62 -12.94
C GLY A 28 -1.11 0.57 -12.02
N PHE A 29 -0.52 0.34 -10.83
CA PHE A 29 -0.14 1.42 -9.93
C PHE A 29 1.33 1.80 -10.11
N GLY A 30 1.58 3.11 -10.25
CA GLY A 30 2.92 3.66 -10.12
C GLY A 30 3.15 4.16 -8.70
N ILE A 31 4.38 4.11 -8.22
CA ILE A 31 4.75 4.66 -6.93
C ILE A 31 5.22 6.10 -7.15
N LEU A 32 4.40 7.05 -6.74
CA LEU A 32 4.68 8.47 -6.91
C LEU A 32 5.54 9.02 -5.78
N THR A 33 5.34 8.53 -4.58
CA THR A 33 6.04 9.00 -3.39
C THR A 33 6.48 7.82 -2.55
N GLU A 34 7.59 8.01 -1.86
CA GLU A 34 8.09 7.04 -0.90
C GLU A 34 8.58 7.83 0.32
N THR A 35 7.99 7.55 1.47
CA THR A 35 8.36 8.22 2.72
C THR A 35 8.88 7.19 3.70
N ASP A 36 10.18 7.24 3.97
CA ASP A 36 10.81 6.40 4.99
C ASP A 36 10.58 7.07 6.35
N ILE A 37 9.60 6.55 7.08
CA ILE A 37 9.20 7.14 8.38
C ILE A 37 10.29 6.92 9.43
N ALA A 38 10.92 5.75 9.44
CA ALA A 38 12.00 5.47 10.38
C ALA A 38 13.17 6.45 10.18
N ALA A 39 13.56 6.71 8.93
CA ALA A 39 14.60 7.68 8.62
C ALA A 39 14.20 9.10 9.02
N THR A 40 12.94 9.46 8.80
CA THR A 40 12.41 10.77 9.21
C THR A 40 12.44 10.93 10.71
N PHE A 41 12.04 9.92 11.47
CA PHE A 41 12.08 9.95 12.93
C PHE A 41 13.51 10.04 13.45
N ALA A 42 14.43 9.29 12.84
CA ALA A 42 15.85 9.37 13.23
C ALA A 42 16.39 10.79 13.05
N ALA A 43 16.06 11.43 11.94
CA ALA A 43 16.55 12.78 11.64
C ALA A 43 15.90 13.86 12.51
N LYS A 44 14.60 13.72 12.82
CA LYS A 44 13.84 14.76 13.51
C LYS A 44 13.73 14.56 15.03
N LEU A 45 13.69 13.30 15.47
CA LEU A 45 13.41 12.94 16.86
C LEU A 45 14.54 12.15 17.52
N GLY A 46 15.53 11.71 16.74
CA GLY A 46 16.66 10.93 17.24
C GLY A 46 16.52 9.42 17.02
N PRO A 47 17.63 8.68 17.19
CA PRO A 47 17.67 7.25 16.83
C PRO A 47 16.75 6.36 17.69
N GLU A 48 16.44 6.77 18.91
CA GLU A 48 15.57 5.98 19.78
C GLU A 48 14.13 5.92 19.25
N ALA A 49 13.63 7.03 18.72
CA ALA A 49 12.29 7.07 18.13
C ALA A 49 12.20 6.17 16.89
N ALA A 50 13.24 6.19 16.06
CA ALA A 50 13.33 5.32 14.89
C ALA A 50 13.41 3.84 15.29
N ALA A 51 14.21 3.53 16.31
CA ALA A 51 14.35 2.16 16.79
C ALA A 51 13.04 1.63 17.38
N GLY A 52 12.29 2.47 18.07
CA GLY A 52 10.98 2.11 18.63
C GLY A 52 9.94 1.83 17.56
N LEU A 53 9.97 2.57 16.46
CA LEU A 53 9.06 2.35 15.34
C LEU A 53 9.46 1.11 14.52
N GLY A 54 10.75 0.93 14.30
CA GLY A 54 11.27 -0.09 13.39
C GLY A 54 11.22 0.35 11.93
N GLU A 55 11.57 -0.55 11.03
CA GLU A 55 11.53 -0.29 9.59
C GLU A 55 10.09 -0.02 9.14
N TYR A 56 9.89 1.08 8.44
CA TYR A 56 8.56 1.57 8.09
C TYR A 56 8.65 2.51 6.90
N VAL A 57 7.95 2.18 5.82
CA VAL A 57 7.87 3.02 4.63
C VAL A 57 6.41 3.18 4.20
N ILE A 58 6.07 4.37 3.72
CA ILE A 58 4.77 4.62 3.10
C ILE A 58 5.01 4.83 1.61
N LEU A 59 4.38 3.99 0.80
CA LEU A 59 4.41 4.09 -0.65
C LEU A 59 3.11 4.75 -1.11
N GLY A 60 3.23 5.87 -1.82
CA GLY A 60 2.07 6.53 -2.43
C GLY A 60 1.80 5.95 -3.80
N ALA A 61 0.82 5.07 -3.91
CA ALA A 61 0.48 4.37 -5.14
C ALA A 61 -0.62 5.11 -5.90
N CYS A 62 -0.45 5.26 -7.21
CA CYS A 62 -1.43 5.93 -8.05
C CYS A 62 -1.62 5.17 -9.36
N ASN A 63 -2.88 4.96 -9.72
CA ASN A 63 -3.26 4.58 -11.08
C ASN A 63 -3.75 5.87 -11.75
N PRO A 64 -2.98 6.44 -12.70
CA PRO A 64 -3.31 7.76 -13.24
C PRO A 64 -4.68 7.83 -13.93
N ALA A 65 -5.09 6.76 -14.59
CA ALA A 65 -6.39 6.72 -15.28
C ALA A 65 -7.53 6.82 -14.25
N LEU A 66 -7.44 6.06 -13.16
CA LEU A 66 -8.43 6.09 -12.08
C LEU A 66 -8.41 7.44 -11.36
N ALA A 67 -7.24 7.94 -11.04
CA ALA A 67 -7.09 9.23 -10.36
C ALA A 67 -7.67 10.38 -11.21
N SER A 68 -7.40 10.37 -12.51
CA SER A 68 -7.92 11.38 -13.44
C SER A 68 -9.45 11.40 -13.43
N ARG A 69 -10.09 10.24 -13.46
CA ARG A 69 -11.55 10.13 -13.42
C ARG A 69 -12.12 10.65 -12.10
N ALA A 70 -11.50 10.27 -10.99
CA ALA A 70 -11.95 10.69 -9.67
C ALA A 70 -11.81 12.19 -9.48
N LEU A 71 -10.70 12.78 -9.86
CA LEU A 71 -10.44 14.21 -9.71
C LEU A 71 -11.27 15.06 -10.66
N ALA A 72 -11.64 14.54 -11.83
CA ALA A 72 -12.56 15.22 -12.74
C ALA A 72 -13.96 15.33 -12.11
N ALA A 73 -14.39 14.30 -11.38
CA ALA A 73 -15.67 14.28 -10.70
C ALA A 73 -15.66 15.12 -9.41
N GLU A 74 -14.56 15.07 -8.66
CA GLU A 74 -14.48 15.69 -7.34
C GLU A 74 -13.03 16.15 -7.07
N PRO A 75 -12.68 17.39 -7.47
CA PRO A 75 -11.28 17.87 -7.39
C PRO A 75 -10.68 17.84 -5.99
N GLN A 76 -11.49 18.05 -4.95
CA GLN A 76 -10.97 18.01 -3.57
C GLN A 76 -10.55 16.60 -3.12
N LEU A 77 -10.88 15.56 -3.89
CA LEU A 77 -10.52 14.20 -3.54
C LEU A 77 -9.00 13.99 -3.47
N GLY A 78 -8.23 14.91 -4.06
CA GLY A 78 -6.78 14.92 -3.93
C GLY A 78 -6.30 14.92 -2.49
N ALA A 79 -7.11 15.41 -1.55
CA ALA A 79 -6.78 15.35 -0.13
C ALA A 79 -6.73 13.91 0.41
N LEU A 80 -7.37 12.97 -0.27
CA LEU A 80 -7.41 11.55 0.09
C LEU A 80 -6.50 10.68 -0.79
N LEU A 81 -5.73 11.30 -1.67
CA LEU A 81 -4.85 10.61 -2.61
C LEU A 81 -3.39 10.98 -2.31
N PRO A 82 -2.43 10.17 -2.68
CA PRO A 82 -2.52 8.87 -3.35
C PRO A 82 -3.01 7.76 -2.42
N CYS A 83 -3.24 6.55 -2.97
CA CYS A 83 -3.51 5.39 -2.14
C CYS A 83 -2.23 4.98 -1.41
N ASN A 84 -2.22 5.11 -0.10
CA ASN A 84 -1.05 4.78 0.69
C ASN A 84 -0.96 3.28 0.94
N VAL A 85 0.23 2.73 0.74
CA VAL A 85 0.55 1.36 1.06
C VAL A 85 1.73 1.38 2.03
N VAL A 86 1.50 0.89 3.23
CA VAL A 86 2.51 0.81 4.27
C VAL A 86 3.21 -0.54 4.17
N VAL A 87 4.54 -0.52 4.24
CA VAL A 87 5.33 -1.74 4.43
C VAL A 87 6.14 -1.54 5.71
N ARG A 88 5.94 -2.40 6.68
CA ARG A 88 6.59 -2.26 7.99
C ARG A 88 6.99 -3.62 8.54
N ARG A 89 8.06 -3.60 9.32
CA ARG A 89 8.52 -4.81 10.01
C ARG A 89 7.49 -5.20 11.07
N GLY A 90 7.16 -6.51 11.12
CA GLY A 90 6.30 -7.04 12.16
C GLY A 90 6.98 -7.09 13.52
N PRO A 91 6.21 -7.27 14.61
CA PRO A 91 6.75 -7.23 15.97
C PRO A 91 7.76 -8.32 16.27
N ASP A 92 7.72 -9.45 15.55
CA ASP A 92 8.70 -10.54 15.72
C ASP A 92 10.02 -10.28 14.99
N GLY A 93 10.10 -9.24 14.16
CA GLY A 93 11.28 -8.90 13.37
C GLY A 93 11.55 -9.83 12.19
N GLN A 94 10.73 -10.85 11.99
CA GLN A 94 10.92 -11.86 10.93
C GLN A 94 9.87 -11.79 9.83
N HIS A 95 8.72 -11.24 10.15
CA HIS A 95 7.63 -11.04 9.20
C HIS A 95 7.51 -9.57 8.86
N THR A 96 7.00 -9.30 7.66
CA THR A 96 6.74 -7.95 7.20
C THR A 96 5.24 -7.80 7.00
N ILE A 97 4.69 -6.69 7.45
CA ILE A 97 3.28 -6.36 7.34
C ILE A 97 3.12 -5.37 6.19
N ILE A 98 2.18 -5.65 5.30
CA ILE A 98 1.85 -4.79 4.16
C ILE A 98 0.39 -4.41 4.29
N GLU A 99 0.11 -3.10 4.34
CA GLU A 99 -1.22 -2.56 4.61
C GLU A 99 -1.56 -1.50 3.57
N ALA A 100 -2.58 -1.77 2.77
CA ALA A 100 -3.08 -0.80 1.79
C ALA A 100 -4.33 -0.12 2.33
N ILE A 101 -4.47 1.18 2.06
CA ILE A 101 -5.71 1.89 2.37
C ILE A 101 -6.88 1.19 1.66
N ASP A 102 -8.01 1.05 2.34
CA ASP A 102 -9.24 0.58 1.72
C ASP A 102 -9.87 1.73 0.94
N PRO A 103 -9.93 1.66 -0.40
CA PRO A 103 -10.51 2.73 -1.20
C PRO A 103 -11.98 3.01 -0.90
N GLN A 104 -12.69 2.08 -0.29
CA GLN A 104 -14.07 2.30 0.14
C GLN A 104 -14.17 3.41 1.19
N THR A 105 -13.06 3.78 1.82
CA THR A 105 -13.01 4.95 2.70
C THR A 105 -13.44 6.23 1.96
N MET A 106 -13.05 6.37 0.68
CA MET A 106 -13.46 7.50 -0.15
C MET A 106 -14.96 7.51 -0.41
N VAL A 107 -15.54 6.32 -0.60
CA VAL A 107 -16.99 6.17 -0.83
C VAL A 107 -17.79 6.63 0.38
N ARG A 108 -17.27 6.38 1.58
CA ARG A 108 -17.93 6.81 2.82
C ARG A 108 -17.91 8.31 3.00
N LEU A 109 -16.96 8.99 2.38
CA LEU A 109 -16.78 10.43 2.50
C LEU A 109 -17.33 11.21 1.31
N SER A 110 -17.67 10.54 0.21
CA SER A 110 -18.16 11.15 -1.03
C SER A 110 -19.48 10.52 -1.46
N SER A 111 -20.37 11.33 -2.01
CA SER A 111 -21.63 10.86 -2.59
C SER A 111 -21.57 10.68 -4.11
N SER A 112 -20.42 10.94 -4.73
CA SER A 112 -20.26 10.86 -6.18
C SER A 112 -20.28 9.43 -6.70
N PRO A 113 -21.16 9.09 -7.67
CA PRO A 113 -21.14 7.75 -8.29
C PRO A 113 -19.83 7.45 -9.01
N GLN A 114 -19.19 8.45 -9.61
CA GLN A 114 -17.92 8.29 -10.31
C GLN A 114 -16.80 7.95 -9.34
N VAL A 115 -16.79 8.56 -8.15
CA VAL A 115 -15.83 8.24 -7.10
C VAL A 115 -16.03 6.79 -6.65
N ARG A 116 -17.28 6.35 -6.53
CA ARG A 116 -17.60 4.96 -6.16
C ARG A 116 -17.04 3.97 -7.18
N GLU A 117 -17.22 4.23 -8.47
CA GLU A 117 -16.71 3.36 -9.53
C GLU A 117 -15.18 3.27 -9.49
N VAL A 118 -14.51 4.40 -9.29
CA VAL A 118 -13.06 4.45 -9.18
C VAL A 118 -12.59 3.70 -7.93
N ALA A 119 -13.27 3.89 -6.81
CA ALA A 119 -12.92 3.21 -5.57
C ALA A 119 -13.07 1.68 -5.70
N ASP A 120 -14.14 1.23 -6.34
CA ASP A 120 -14.37 -0.20 -6.57
C ASP A 120 -13.27 -0.81 -7.42
N ASP A 121 -12.86 -0.13 -8.50
CA ASP A 121 -11.78 -0.59 -9.38
C ASP A 121 -10.44 -0.60 -8.63
N ALA A 122 -10.13 0.48 -7.92
CA ALA A 122 -8.91 0.56 -7.12
C ALA A 122 -8.87 -0.53 -6.05
N ASP A 123 -9.99 -0.78 -5.38
CA ASP A 123 -10.10 -1.81 -4.36
C ASP A 123 -9.80 -3.20 -4.93
N THR A 124 -10.40 -3.53 -6.07
CA THR A 124 -10.15 -4.80 -6.75
C THR A 124 -8.67 -4.98 -7.06
N ARG A 125 -8.02 -3.93 -7.58
CA ARG A 125 -6.60 -3.98 -7.95
C ARG A 125 -5.69 -4.08 -6.73
N LEU A 126 -5.97 -3.33 -5.67
CA LEU A 126 -5.18 -3.38 -4.43
C LEU A 126 -5.29 -4.75 -3.77
N ARG A 127 -6.49 -5.32 -3.72
CA ARG A 127 -6.69 -6.67 -3.19
C ARG A 127 -5.95 -7.71 -4.00
N ALA A 128 -5.96 -7.61 -5.33
CA ALA A 128 -5.22 -8.51 -6.20
C ALA A 128 -3.72 -8.43 -5.94
N ALA A 129 -3.18 -7.24 -5.73
CA ALA A 129 -1.77 -7.05 -5.38
C ALA A 129 -1.44 -7.74 -4.05
N LEU A 130 -2.28 -7.55 -3.02
CA LEU A 130 -2.06 -8.17 -1.72
C LEU A 130 -2.18 -9.70 -1.79
N VAL A 131 -3.14 -10.23 -2.53
CA VAL A 131 -3.29 -11.67 -2.73
C VAL A 131 -2.03 -12.26 -3.37
N SER A 132 -1.50 -11.59 -4.39
CA SER A 132 -0.28 -11.99 -5.06
C SER A 132 0.92 -12.03 -4.08
N LEU A 133 1.01 -11.03 -3.19
CA LEU A 133 2.06 -10.97 -2.17
C LEU A 133 1.91 -12.06 -1.10
N GLY A 134 0.67 -12.34 -0.69
CA GLY A 134 0.38 -13.38 0.29
C GLY A 134 0.73 -14.79 -0.17
N ARG A 135 0.93 -15.00 -1.46
CA ARG A 135 1.38 -16.26 -2.05
C ARG A 135 2.89 -16.33 -2.21
N ALA A 136 3.62 -15.28 -1.85
CA ALA A 136 5.08 -15.27 -1.94
C ALA A 136 5.67 -16.23 -0.91
N ASP A 137 6.50 -17.19 -1.40
CA ASP A 137 7.22 -18.13 -0.57
C ASP A 137 8.70 -17.82 -0.70
N PRO A 138 9.41 -17.47 0.38
CA PRO A 138 10.84 -17.19 0.30
C PRO A 138 11.68 -18.39 -0.17
N ALA A 139 11.18 -19.62 0.01
CA ALA A 139 11.86 -20.83 -0.49
C ALA A 139 11.58 -21.08 -1.97
N HIS A 140 10.50 -20.50 -2.51
CA HIS A 140 10.09 -20.66 -3.91
C HIS A 140 9.61 -19.31 -4.45
N PRO A 141 10.53 -18.34 -4.58
CA PRO A 141 10.14 -16.96 -4.96
C PRO A 141 9.50 -16.86 -6.35
N ASP A 142 9.74 -17.83 -7.21
CA ASP A 142 9.26 -17.85 -8.59
C ASP A 142 8.06 -18.80 -8.80
N SER A 143 7.52 -19.36 -7.73
CA SER A 143 6.35 -20.23 -7.88
C SER A 143 5.14 -19.36 -8.22
N ASP A 144 4.54 -19.64 -9.38
CA ASP A 144 3.32 -18.99 -9.79
C ASP A 144 2.20 -19.32 -8.81
N PRO A 145 1.31 -18.36 -8.54
CA PRO A 145 0.12 -18.64 -7.74
C PRO A 145 -0.71 -19.71 -8.46
N VAL A 146 -1.04 -20.76 -7.73
CA VAL A 146 -1.95 -21.79 -8.23
C VAL A 146 -3.33 -21.15 -8.38
N PRO A 147 -3.95 -21.21 -9.55
CA PRO A 147 -5.26 -20.62 -9.78
C PRO A 147 -6.35 -21.25 -8.92
#